data_f8b7dba64c47e695b8f52c6adbdcb8e5
#
_entry.id   f8b7dba64c47e695b8f52c6adbdcb8e5
#
_cell.length_a   1.000
_cell.length_b   1.000
_cell.length_c   1.000
_cell.angle_alpha   90.00
_cell.angle_beta   90.00
_cell.angle_gamma   90.00
#
_symmetry.space_group_name_H-M   'P 1'
#
loop_
_entity.id
_entity.type
_entity.pdbx_description
1 polymer ?
#
loop_
_entity_poly.entity_id
_entity_poly.type
_entity_poly.pdbx_seq_one_letter_code
_entity_poly.pdbx_strand_id
1 'polypeptide(L)'
;MPAPTVQLDLMEFVEQNILPRYNQFDRAHNMAHILRVIKRALTLAEKIGADVNMAYVAAAYHDLGLEGPRAIHHITSGKILMADQRLRKWFSKEQLVTMKEAVEDHRASSSRTPRSIYGRLTAEADRDLEPEVVFRRTIQYGITNYPELGKEAQWERFERHLNEKYSTAGYIKLWIPGSINEQYLNEIRNILPNKTLLRQWFERLFAEETP
;
A
#
# COMPACT_ATOMS: atom_id res chain seq x y z
N MET A 1 -11.78 22.74 -15.86
CA MET A 1 -11.08 21.86 -16.82
C MET A 1 -11.48 20.43 -16.51
N PRO A 2 -11.63 19.52 -17.50
CA PRO A 2 -11.85 18.12 -17.20
C PRO A 2 -10.70 17.59 -16.33
N ALA A 3 -11.00 16.62 -15.46
CA ALA A 3 -9.97 15.96 -14.65
C ALA A 3 -8.91 15.33 -15.57
N PRO A 4 -7.62 15.39 -15.20
CA PRO A 4 -6.57 14.77 -15.99
C PRO A 4 -6.80 13.25 -16.04
N THR A 5 -6.87 12.71 -17.24
CA THR A 5 -7.08 11.26 -17.46
C THR A 5 -5.81 10.61 -17.95
N VAL A 6 -5.59 9.36 -17.53
CA VAL A 6 -4.49 8.54 -18.06
C VAL A 6 -4.68 8.33 -19.57
N GLN A 7 -3.58 8.37 -20.33
CA GLN A 7 -3.60 8.13 -21.78
C GLN A 7 -4.13 6.72 -22.08
N LEU A 8 -5.08 6.61 -23.03
CA LEU A 8 -5.77 5.34 -23.31
C LEU A 8 -4.83 4.21 -23.73
N ASP A 9 -3.89 4.50 -24.62
CA ASP A 9 -2.93 3.50 -25.11
C ASP A 9 -1.93 3.06 -24.01
N LEU A 10 -1.66 3.90 -23.02
CA LEU A 10 -0.89 3.55 -21.83
C LEU A 10 -1.72 2.64 -20.90
N MET A 11 -3.00 2.95 -20.71
CA MET A 11 -3.92 2.10 -19.94
C MET A 11 -4.01 0.70 -20.55
N GLU A 12 -4.29 0.61 -21.85
CA GLU A 12 -4.36 -0.65 -22.58
C GLU A 12 -3.06 -1.46 -22.42
N PHE A 13 -1.92 -0.80 -22.56
CA PHE A 13 -0.63 -1.45 -22.37
C PHE A 13 -0.48 -2.05 -20.97
N VAL A 14 -0.78 -1.29 -19.92
CA VAL A 14 -0.66 -1.74 -18.52
C VAL A 14 -1.66 -2.86 -18.22
N GLU A 15 -2.90 -2.72 -18.65
CA GLU A 15 -3.95 -3.72 -18.44
C GLU A 15 -3.65 -5.05 -19.12
N GLN A 16 -3.06 -5.03 -20.29
CA GLN A 16 -2.76 -6.25 -21.05
C GLN A 16 -1.43 -6.90 -20.63
N ASN A 17 -0.43 -6.14 -20.20
CA ASN A 17 0.92 -6.66 -20.04
C ASN A 17 1.42 -6.65 -18.58
N ILE A 18 0.87 -5.82 -17.71
CA ILE A 18 1.37 -5.62 -16.37
C ILE A 18 0.40 -6.19 -15.33
N LEU A 19 -0.87 -5.79 -15.36
CA LEU A 19 -1.85 -6.24 -14.36
C LEU A 19 -2.02 -7.76 -14.32
N PRO A 20 -2.00 -8.53 -15.43
CA PRO A 20 -2.14 -9.98 -15.36
C PRO A 20 -1.08 -10.69 -14.51
N ARG A 21 0.09 -10.07 -14.30
CA ARG A 21 1.17 -10.61 -13.45
C ARG A 21 0.75 -10.71 -11.98
N TYR A 22 -0.20 -9.88 -11.53
CA TYR A 22 -0.72 -9.90 -10.16
C TYR A 22 -1.61 -11.12 -9.84
N ASN A 23 -2.05 -11.88 -10.86
CA ASN A 23 -2.84 -13.08 -10.65
C ASN A 23 -2.07 -14.24 -9.97
N GLN A 24 -0.74 -14.18 -9.97
CA GLN A 24 0.11 -15.21 -9.35
C GLN A 24 0.59 -14.83 -7.94
N PHE A 25 0.27 -13.62 -7.46
CA PHE A 25 0.69 -13.17 -6.13
C PHE A 25 -0.28 -13.63 -5.04
N ASP A 26 0.17 -13.53 -3.80
CA ASP A 26 -0.63 -13.91 -2.64
C ASP A 26 -1.88 -13.02 -2.47
N ARG A 27 -2.78 -13.44 -1.56
CA ARG A 27 -4.04 -12.74 -1.31
C ARG A 27 -3.87 -11.26 -0.94
N ALA A 28 -2.75 -10.89 -0.34
CA ALA A 28 -2.48 -9.50 0.09
C ALA A 28 -2.03 -8.59 -1.06
N HIS A 29 -1.49 -9.17 -2.14
CA HIS A 29 -0.88 -8.45 -3.27
C HIS A 29 -1.50 -8.83 -4.62
N ASN A 30 -2.73 -9.29 -4.62
CA ASN A 30 -3.46 -9.76 -5.81
C ASN A 30 -4.04 -8.61 -6.65
N MET A 31 -4.81 -8.99 -7.70
CA MET A 31 -5.49 -8.05 -8.60
C MET A 31 -6.37 -7.03 -7.86
N ALA A 32 -7.09 -7.45 -6.82
CA ALA A 32 -7.95 -6.53 -6.05
C ALA A 32 -7.12 -5.48 -5.28
N HIS A 33 -5.94 -5.86 -4.78
CA HIS A 33 -5.01 -4.93 -4.15
C HIS A 33 -4.52 -3.88 -5.15
N ILE A 34 -3.94 -4.32 -6.28
CA ILE A 34 -3.36 -3.38 -7.25
C ILE A 34 -4.37 -2.40 -7.83
N LEU A 35 -5.59 -2.84 -8.11
CA LEU A 35 -6.66 -1.95 -8.58
C LEU A 35 -7.02 -0.87 -7.54
N ARG A 36 -7.03 -1.21 -6.25
CA ARG A 36 -7.21 -0.21 -5.17
C ARG A 36 -6.04 0.77 -5.10
N VAL A 37 -4.81 0.29 -5.20
CA VAL A 37 -3.60 1.14 -5.18
C VAL A 37 -3.62 2.10 -6.37
N ILE A 38 -3.91 1.64 -7.57
CA ILE A 38 -4.04 2.48 -8.76
C ILE A 38 -5.12 3.55 -8.55
N LYS A 39 -6.32 3.16 -8.13
CA LYS A 39 -7.41 4.12 -7.88
C LYS A 39 -6.99 5.21 -6.89
N ARG A 40 -6.37 4.84 -5.78
CA ARG A 40 -5.87 5.78 -4.77
C ARG A 40 -4.77 6.68 -5.32
N ALA A 41 -3.82 6.11 -6.08
CA ALA A 41 -2.74 6.86 -6.69
C ALA A 41 -3.25 7.94 -7.65
N LEU A 42 -4.24 7.62 -8.49
CA LEU A 42 -4.87 8.58 -9.39
C LEU A 42 -5.60 9.68 -8.62
N THR A 43 -6.41 9.33 -7.63
CA THR A 43 -7.10 10.32 -6.77
C THR A 43 -6.11 11.25 -6.07
N LEU A 44 -4.99 10.72 -5.56
CA LEU A 44 -3.96 11.53 -4.92
C LEU A 44 -3.22 12.39 -5.94
N ALA A 45 -2.91 11.87 -7.13
CA ALA A 45 -2.24 12.63 -8.19
C ALA A 45 -3.08 13.84 -8.64
N GLU A 46 -4.37 13.64 -8.88
CA GLU A 46 -5.30 14.74 -9.20
C GLU A 46 -5.33 15.80 -8.09
N LYS A 47 -5.42 15.36 -6.84
CA LYS A 47 -5.49 16.25 -5.67
C LYS A 47 -4.26 17.17 -5.55
N ILE A 48 -3.06 16.65 -5.85
CA ILE A 48 -1.80 17.39 -5.68
C ILE A 48 -1.26 17.96 -6.99
N GLY A 49 -1.97 17.79 -8.12
CA GLY A 49 -1.55 18.28 -9.43
C GLY A 49 -0.34 17.54 -10.01
N ALA A 50 -0.14 16.26 -9.64
CA ALA A 50 0.92 15.41 -10.20
C ALA A 50 0.49 14.79 -11.55
N ASP A 51 1.48 14.39 -12.35
CA ASP A 51 1.21 13.68 -13.62
C ASP A 51 0.55 12.32 -13.34
N VAL A 52 -0.70 12.17 -13.78
CA VAL A 52 -1.50 10.96 -13.56
C VAL A 52 -0.95 9.74 -14.30
N ASN A 53 -0.27 9.92 -15.45
CA ASN A 53 0.34 8.82 -16.18
C ASN A 53 1.52 8.23 -15.39
N MET A 54 2.36 9.11 -14.82
CA MET A 54 3.47 8.68 -13.97
C MET A 54 2.97 8.00 -12.68
N ALA A 55 1.93 8.57 -12.05
CA ALA A 55 1.32 8.00 -10.85
C ALA A 55 0.71 6.61 -11.13
N TYR A 56 0.01 6.46 -12.26
CA TYR A 56 -0.58 5.21 -12.73
C TYR A 56 0.48 4.11 -12.91
N VAL A 57 1.55 4.42 -13.65
CA VAL A 57 2.62 3.45 -13.92
C VAL A 57 3.39 3.10 -12.64
N ALA A 58 3.74 4.08 -11.80
CA ALA A 58 4.41 3.81 -10.54
C ALA A 58 3.56 2.87 -9.65
N ALA A 59 2.25 3.13 -9.57
CA ALA A 59 1.32 2.26 -8.86
C ALA A 59 1.25 0.86 -9.49
N ALA A 60 1.13 0.76 -10.82
CA ALA A 60 1.02 -0.54 -11.52
C ALA A 60 2.26 -1.43 -11.38
N TYR A 61 3.44 -0.85 -11.18
CA TYR A 61 4.71 -1.59 -11.11
C TYR A 61 5.20 -1.84 -9.69
N HIS A 62 4.61 -1.22 -8.64
CA HIS A 62 5.23 -1.15 -7.31
C HIS A 62 5.55 -2.51 -6.68
N ASP A 63 4.73 -3.52 -6.91
CA ASP A 63 4.86 -4.85 -6.30
C ASP A 63 5.31 -5.97 -7.26
N LEU A 64 5.62 -5.68 -8.52
CA LEU A 64 6.04 -6.70 -9.49
C LEU A 64 7.28 -7.47 -9.05
N GLY A 65 8.11 -6.90 -8.19
CA GLY A 65 9.28 -7.56 -7.61
C GLY A 65 8.95 -8.71 -6.67
N LEU A 66 7.67 -8.91 -6.30
CA LEU A 66 7.21 -10.08 -5.55
C LEU A 66 7.32 -11.40 -6.34
N GLU A 67 7.61 -11.36 -7.63
CA GLU A 67 8.06 -12.52 -8.40
C GLU A 67 9.39 -13.10 -7.87
N GLY A 68 10.14 -12.33 -7.09
CA GLY A 68 11.40 -12.68 -6.44
C GLY A 68 11.34 -12.55 -4.91
N PRO A 69 12.51 -12.44 -4.26
CA PRO A 69 12.59 -12.38 -2.80
C PRO A 69 11.84 -11.17 -2.21
N ARG A 70 10.87 -11.43 -1.32
CA ARG A 70 10.02 -10.43 -0.68
C ARG A 70 10.81 -9.32 0.05
N ALA A 71 11.96 -9.66 0.63
CA ALA A 71 12.76 -8.68 1.38
C ALA A 71 13.23 -7.48 0.55
N ILE A 72 13.43 -7.68 -0.75
CA ILE A 72 13.95 -6.69 -1.70
C ILE A 72 12.98 -6.40 -2.85
N HIS A 73 11.69 -6.80 -2.74
CA HIS A 73 10.71 -6.66 -3.82
C HIS A 73 10.64 -5.24 -4.38
N HIS A 74 10.69 -4.21 -3.54
CA HIS A 74 10.66 -2.81 -3.96
C HIS A 74 11.83 -2.45 -4.88
N ILE A 75 13.05 -2.92 -4.60
CA ILE A 75 14.21 -2.73 -5.48
C ILE A 75 14.04 -3.49 -6.79
N THR A 76 13.56 -4.74 -6.70
CA THR A 76 13.31 -5.58 -7.88
C THR A 76 12.22 -4.96 -8.76
N SER A 77 11.15 -4.43 -8.17
CA SER A 77 10.09 -3.71 -8.89
C SER A 77 10.63 -2.51 -9.66
N GLY A 78 11.50 -1.71 -9.02
CA GLY A 78 12.17 -0.58 -9.67
C GLY A 78 13.05 -1.02 -10.85
N LYS A 79 13.75 -2.15 -10.73
CA LYS A 79 14.54 -2.73 -11.84
C LYS A 79 13.65 -3.20 -12.98
N ILE A 80 12.51 -3.85 -12.68
CA ILE A 80 11.53 -4.30 -13.67
C ILE A 80 11.00 -3.09 -14.45
N LEU A 81 10.61 -2.01 -13.78
CA LEU A 81 10.14 -0.79 -14.43
C LEU A 81 11.21 -0.22 -15.38
N MET A 82 12.45 -0.07 -14.93
CA MET A 82 13.53 0.48 -15.75
C MET A 82 13.92 -0.42 -16.93
N ALA A 83 13.76 -1.73 -16.82
CA ALA A 83 14.06 -2.69 -17.88
C ALA A 83 12.98 -2.70 -18.97
N ASP A 84 11.76 -2.22 -18.69
CA ASP A 84 10.67 -2.20 -19.65
C ASP A 84 10.84 -1.05 -20.67
N GLN A 85 11.53 -1.36 -21.77
CA GLN A 85 11.82 -0.40 -22.83
C GLN A 85 10.56 0.18 -23.51
N ARG A 86 9.41 -0.51 -23.41
CA ARG A 86 8.13 -0.08 -24.02
C ARG A 86 7.63 1.22 -23.39
N LEU A 87 7.94 1.47 -22.11
CA LEU A 87 7.57 2.69 -21.40
C LEU A 87 8.18 3.96 -22.02
N ARG A 88 9.26 3.83 -22.79
CA ARG A 88 9.89 4.97 -23.51
C ARG A 88 8.99 5.60 -24.57
N LYS A 89 7.89 4.92 -24.94
CA LYS A 89 6.88 5.50 -25.82
C LYS A 89 6.18 6.71 -25.18
N TRP A 90 6.04 6.70 -23.85
CA TRP A 90 5.25 7.70 -23.10
C TRP A 90 6.10 8.58 -22.19
N PHE A 91 7.30 8.11 -21.79
CA PHE A 91 8.08 8.77 -20.74
C PHE A 91 9.52 9.01 -21.14
N SER A 92 10.03 10.18 -20.73
CA SER A 92 11.45 10.49 -20.83
C SER A 92 12.28 9.61 -19.86
N LYS A 93 13.59 9.60 -20.05
CA LYS A 93 14.50 8.85 -19.16
C LYS A 93 14.41 9.38 -17.71
N GLU A 94 14.28 10.68 -17.53
CA GLU A 94 14.18 11.34 -16.24
C GLU A 94 12.88 10.95 -15.52
N GLN A 95 11.76 10.88 -16.26
CA GLN A 95 10.49 10.42 -15.72
C GLN A 95 10.55 8.95 -15.32
N LEU A 96 11.18 8.10 -16.12
CA LEU A 96 11.40 6.68 -15.79
C LEU A 96 12.24 6.50 -14.53
N VAL A 97 13.30 7.31 -14.35
CA VAL A 97 14.12 7.30 -13.13
C VAL A 97 13.26 7.72 -11.92
N THR A 98 12.46 8.78 -12.05
CA THR A 98 11.56 9.24 -10.98
C THR A 98 10.54 8.18 -10.59
N MET A 99 9.93 7.50 -11.56
CA MET A 99 8.98 6.42 -11.29
C MET A 99 9.66 5.20 -10.67
N LYS A 100 10.84 4.81 -11.14
CA LYS A 100 11.65 3.76 -10.51
C LYS A 100 11.89 4.07 -9.04
N GLU A 101 12.33 5.29 -8.75
CA GLU A 101 12.57 5.74 -7.37
C GLU A 101 11.29 5.74 -6.54
N ALA A 102 10.15 6.13 -7.13
CA ALA A 102 8.86 6.08 -6.46
C ALA A 102 8.46 4.64 -6.09
N VAL A 103 8.68 3.71 -7.02
CA VAL A 103 8.46 2.28 -6.77
C VAL A 103 9.37 1.74 -5.66
N GLU A 104 10.64 2.14 -5.63
CA GLU A 104 11.57 1.73 -4.57
C GLU A 104 11.23 2.30 -3.19
N ASP A 105 10.59 3.48 -3.14
CA ASP A 105 10.29 4.22 -1.92
C ASP A 105 8.96 3.80 -1.25
N HIS A 106 8.12 2.94 -1.90
CA HIS A 106 6.78 2.65 -1.39
C HIS A 106 6.77 1.88 -0.06
N ARG A 107 7.84 1.15 0.26
CA ARG A 107 7.87 0.23 1.40
C ARG A 107 7.63 0.94 2.73
N ALA A 108 6.55 0.56 3.44
CA ALA A 108 6.13 1.18 4.71
C ALA A 108 7.17 1.06 5.84
N SER A 109 7.99 0.01 5.85
CA SER A 109 9.06 -0.21 6.84
C SER A 109 10.37 0.51 6.51
N SER A 110 10.41 1.30 5.42
CA SER A 110 11.58 2.11 5.11
C SER A 110 11.73 3.25 6.11
N SER A 111 12.93 3.42 6.65
CA SER A 111 13.27 4.59 7.50
C SER A 111 13.50 5.86 6.69
N ARG A 112 13.61 5.75 5.36
CA ARG A 112 13.90 6.86 4.46
C ARG A 112 12.64 7.62 4.09
N THR A 113 12.75 8.95 4.01
CA THR A 113 11.73 9.76 3.36
C THR A 113 11.73 9.49 1.87
N PRO A 114 10.56 9.28 1.24
CA PRO A 114 10.49 9.12 -0.21
C PRO A 114 11.12 10.29 -0.95
N ARG A 115 11.93 9.98 -1.98
CA ARG A 115 12.78 10.93 -2.72
C ARG A 115 12.01 12.00 -3.50
N SER A 116 10.80 11.66 -3.93
CA SER A 116 9.98 12.54 -4.78
C SER A 116 8.53 12.58 -4.31
N ILE A 117 7.73 13.49 -4.90
CA ILE A 117 6.30 13.53 -4.69
C ILE A 117 5.62 12.22 -5.18
N TYR A 118 6.13 11.59 -6.24
CA TYR A 118 5.65 10.30 -6.73
C TYR A 118 5.98 9.16 -5.76
N GLY A 119 7.15 9.18 -5.11
CA GLY A 119 7.48 8.24 -4.04
C GLY A 119 6.53 8.36 -2.85
N ARG A 120 6.23 9.59 -2.43
CA ARG A 120 5.24 9.87 -1.38
C ARG A 120 3.85 9.38 -1.76
N LEU A 121 3.44 9.66 -3.00
CA LEU A 121 2.14 9.27 -3.55
C LEU A 121 1.99 7.75 -3.63
N THR A 122 2.99 7.05 -4.17
CA THR A 122 2.96 5.59 -4.30
C THR A 122 2.95 4.93 -2.92
N ALA A 123 3.80 5.40 -1.99
CA ALA A 123 3.82 4.91 -0.61
C ALA A 123 2.50 5.18 0.13
N GLU A 124 1.84 6.31 -0.12
CA GLU A 124 0.54 6.64 0.47
C GLU A 124 -0.59 5.80 -0.13
N ALA A 125 -0.58 5.60 -1.45
CA ALA A 125 -1.60 4.84 -2.16
C ALA A 125 -1.60 3.35 -1.79
N ASP A 126 -0.40 2.77 -1.57
CA ASP A 126 -0.24 1.38 -1.15
C ASP A 126 -0.75 1.11 0.28
N ARG A 127 -0.80 2.14 1.14
CA ARG A 127 -1.33 1.98 2.49
C ARG A 127 -2.84 1.81 2.47
N ASP A 128 -3.32 0.79 3.18
CA ASP A 128 -4.72 0.56 3.47
C ASP A 128 -4.94 0.67 4.97
N LEU A 129 -5.35 1.86 5.42
CA LEU A 129 -5.50 2.19 6.83
C LEU A 129 -6.96 2.19 7.30
N GLU A 130 -7.89 1.69 6.48
CA GLU A 130 -9.25 1.45 6.96
C GLU A 130 -9.22 0.60 8.23
N PRO A 131 -9.82 1.04 9.36
CA PRO A 131 -9.66 0.39 10.66
C PRO A 131 -9.94 -1.11 10.64
N GLU A 132 -11.05 -1.52 10.04
CA GLU A 132 -11.41 -2.95 9.95
C GLU A 132 -10.35 -3.75 9.18
N VAL A 133 -9.87 -3.23 8.07
CA VAL A 133 -8.83 -3.89 7.25
C VAL A 133 -7.52 -4.03 8.03
N VAL A 134 -7.09 -2.99 8.74
CA VAL A 134 -5.89 -3.01 9.58
C VAL A 134 -6.03 -4.03 10.70
N PHE A 135 -7.14 -4.01 11.41
CA PHE A 135 -7.38 -4.90 12.55
C PHE A 135 -7.47 -6.35 12.11
N ARG A 136 -8.24 -6.63 11.06
CA ARG A 136 -8.39 -7.96 10.48
C ARG A 136 -7.06 -8.54 10.01
N ARG A 137 -6.28 -7.79 9.23
CA ARG A 137 -4.94 -8.22 8.78
C ARG A 137 -3.98 -8.48 9.94
N THR A 138 -4.06 -7.69 11.02
CA THR A 138 -3.23 -7.88 12.21
C THR A 138 -3.59 -9.18 12.92
N ILE A 139 -4.88 -9.53 12.98
CA ILE A 139 -5.38 -10.79 13.55
C ILE A 139 -4.97 -11.96 12.65
N GLN A 140 -5.26 -11.89 11.35
CA GLN A 140 -4.89 -12.94 10.37
C GLN A 140 -3.39 -13.25 10.41
N TYR A 141 -2.56 -12.21 10.47
CA TYR A 141 -1.12 -12.39 10.63
C TYR A 141 -0.77 -13.14 11.92
N GLY A 142 -1.45 -12.83 13.02
CA GLY A 142 -1.25 -13.51 14.30
C GLY A 142 -1.62 -14.98 14.22
N ILE A 143 -2.78 -15.29 13.73
CA ILE A 143 -3.28 -16.67 13.59
C ILE A 143 -2.34 -17.50 12.68
N THR A 144 -1.89 -16.90 11.58
CA THR A 144 -1.06 -17.61 10.59
C THR A 144 0.37 -17.85 11.08
N ASN A 145 0.99 -16.85 11.72
CA ASN A 145 2.42 -16.90 12.06
C ASN A 145 2.71 -17.32 13.51
N TYR A 146 1.69 -17.33 14.36
CA TYR A 146 1.76 -17.74 15.78
C TYR A 146 0.55 -18.61 16.13
N PRO A 147 0.36 -19.75 15.44
CA PRO A 147 -0.82 -20.60 15.62
C PRO A 147 -0.88 -21.25 17.02
N GLU A 148 0.25 -21.31 17.71
CA GLU A 148 0.37 -21.84 19.08
C GLU A 148 -0.20 -20.88 20.14
N LEU A 149 -0.41 -19.60 19.82
CA LEU A 149 -0.91 -18.62 20.80
C LEU A 149 -2.41 -18.78 21.01
N GLY A 150 -2.80 -18.93 22.27
CA GLY A 150 -4.20 -18.82 22.66
C GLY A 150 -4.75 -17.39 22.47
N LYS A 151 -6.08 -17.26 22.53
CA LYS A 151 -6.81 -16.01 22.25
C LYS A 151 -6.29 -14.81 23.02
N GLU A 152 -5.98 -14.95 24.32
CA GLU A 152 -5.49 -13.83 25.14
C GLU A 152 -4.09 -13.38 24.69
N ALA A 153 -3.19 -14.31 24.38
CA ALA A 153 -1.86 -13.97 23.85
C ALA A 153 -1.96 -13.33 22.44
N GLN A 154 -2.92 -13.74 21.61
CA GLN A 154 -3.22 -13.08 20.33
C GLN A 154 -3.75 -11.66 20.54
N TRP A 155 -4.58 -11.44 21.57
CA TRP A 155 -5.04 -10.11 21.96
C TRP A 155 -3.89 -9.19 22.37
N GLU A 156 -3.02 -9.63 23.27
CA GLU A 156 -1.87 -8.86 23.73
C GLU A 156 -0.93 -8.49 22.56
N ARG A 157 -0.68 -9.45 21.65
CA ARG A 157 0.09 -9.21 20.43
C ARG A 157 -0.58 -8.18 19.52
N PHE A 158 -1.91 -8.28 19.32
CA PHE A 158 -2.71 -7.36 18.52
C PHE A 158 -2.63 -5.94 19.10
N GLU A 159 -2.94 -5.75 20.37
CA GLU A 159 -2.91 -4.45 21.05
C GLU A 159 -1.51 -3.83 20.95
N ARG A 160 -0.46 -4.58 21.26
CA ARG A 160 0.92 -4.12 21.17
C ARG A 160 1.29 -3.67 19.76
N HIS A 161 1.02 -4.50 18.73
CA HIS A 161 1.35 -4.17 17.35
C HIS A 161 0.63 -2.91 16.87
N LEU A 162 -0.64 -2.75 17.21
CA LEU A 162 -1.40 -1.55 16.83
C LEU A 162 -0.83 -0.30 17.49
N ASN A 163 -0.49 -0.36 18.76
CA ASN A 163 0.11 0.77 19.48
C ASN A 163 1.49 1.14 18.91
N GLU A 164 2.37 0.16 18.69
CA GLU A 164 3.71 0.39 18.12
C GLU A 164 3.66 1.03 16.73
N LYS A 165 2.67 0.69 15.93
CA LYS A 165 2.61 1.12 14.54
C LYS A 165 1.72 2.33 14.31
N TYR A 166 0.53 2.37 14.90
CA TYR A 166 -0.54 3.31 14.53
C TYR A 166 -0.87 4.36 15.60
N SER A 167 -0.39 4.24 16.83
CA SER A 167 -0.63 5.27 17.85
C SER A 167 -0.03 6.63 17.46
N THR A 168 -0.28 7.65 18.27
CA THR A 168 0.32 8.98 18.06
C THR A 168 1.85 8.96 18.15
N ALA A 169 2.43 8.02 18.92
CA ALA A 169 3.85 7.74 19.00
C ALA A 169 4.31 6.64 18.03
N GLY A 170 3.40 6.07 17.23
CA GLY A 170 3.67 4.96 16.32
C GLY A 170 4.52 5.38 15.13
N TYR A 171 5.18 4.39 14.51
CA TYR A 171 6.12 4.65 13.42
C TYR A 171 5.48 4.90 12.05
N ILE A 172 4.15 4.68 11.89
CA ILE A 172 3.48 4.92 10.60
C ILE A 172 3.52 6.41 10.23
N LYS A 173 3.97 6.70 9.03
CA LYS A 173 4.03 8.08 8.50
C LYS A 173 3.15 8.18 7.27
N LEU A 174 2.35 9.23 7.20
CA LEU A 174 1.61 9.63 6.01
C LEU A 174 2.37 10.72 5.28
N TRP A 175 2.23 10.74 3.96
CA TRP A 175 3.03 11.60 3.11
C TRP A 175 2.22 12.67 2.36
N ILE A 176 0.92 12.43 2.20
CA ILE A 176 0.02 13.33 1.46
C ILE A 176 -1.07 13.85 2.42
N PRO A 177 -0.97 15.12 2.84
CA PRO A 177 -1.97 15.73 3.72
C PRO A 177 -3.39 15.65 3.14
N GLY A 178 -4.37 15.39 3.99
CA GLY A 178 -5.77 15.27 3.62
C GLY A 178 -6.09 14.02 2.80
N SER A 179 -5.21 13.01 2.77
CA SER A 179 -5.53 11.70 2.19
C SER A 179 -6.62 11.00 2.99
N ILE A 180 -7.31 10.04 2.37
CA ILE A 180 -8.27 9.20 3.12
C ILE A 180 -7.59 8.43 4.25
N ASN A 181 -6.32 8.07 4.08
CA ASN A 181 -5.54 7.41 5.12
C ASN A 181 -5.32 8.28 6.37
N GLU A 182 -5.30 9.61 6.23
CA GLU A 182 -5.22 10.51 7.39
C GLU A 182 -6.50 10.41 8.23
N GLN A 183 -7.67 10.34 7.59
CA GLN A 183 -8.95 10.16 8.28
C GLN A 183 -8.98 8.79 8.99
N TYR A 184 -8.64 7.72 8.30
CA TYR A 184 -8.57 6.37 8.85
C TYR A 184 -7.55 6.22 9.99
N LEU A 185 -6.38 6.84 9.85
CA LEU A 185 -5.38 6.82 10.92
C LEU A 185 -5.86 7.57 12.17
N ASN A 186 -6.57 8.69 11.98
CA ASN A 186 -7.18 9.41 13.10
C ASN A 186 -8.28 8.58 13.77
N GLU A 187 -9.09 7.85 13.00
CA GLU A 187 -10.09 6.92 13.54
C GLU A 187 -9.43 5.80 14.36
N ILE A 188 -8.37 5.15 13.84
CA ILE A 188 -7.60 4.16 14.60
C ILE A 188 -7.07 4.77 15.91
N ARG A 189 -6.51 5.99 15.85
CA ARG A 189 -5.97 6.70 17.02
C ARG A 189 -7.03 7.05 18.06
N ASN A 190 -8.27 7.24 17.64
CA ASN A 190 -9.39 7.43 18.56
C ASN A 190 -9.86 6.11 19.18
N ILE A 191 -9.74 4.98 18.46
CA ILE A 191 -10.12 3.66 18.96
C ILE A 191 -9.07 3.13 19.97
N LEU A 192 -7.77 3.28 19.68
CA LEU A 192 -6.68 2.66 20.45
C LEU A 192 -6.71 2.95 21.97
N PRO A 193 -6.98 4.19 22.46
CA PRO A 193 -7.04 4.47 23.89
C PRO A 193 -8.25 3.83 24.58
N ASN A 194 -9.32 3.52 23.83
CA ASN A 194 -10.51 2.88 24.38
C ASN A 194 -10.36 1.36 24.34
N LYS A 195 -9.78 0.80 25.42
CA LYS A 195 -9.52 -0.64 25.53
C LYS A 195 -10.77 -1.50 25.36
N THR A 196 -11.92 -1.03 25.87
CA THR A 196 -13.19 -1.76 25.73
C THR A 196 -13.62 -1.85 24.26
N LEU A 197 -13.60 -0.73 23.54
CA LEU A 197 -13.95 -0.68 22.14
C LEU A 197 -12.94 -1.49 21.28
N LEU A 198 -11.64 -1.35 21.56
CA LEU A 198 -10.61 -2.10 20.84
C LEU A 198 -10.76 -3.62 21.07
N ARG A 199 -11.10 -4.03 22.31
CA ARG A 199 -11.37 -5.43 22.62
C ARG A 199 -12.61 -5.96 21.88
N GLN A 200 -13.68 -5.17 21.77
CA GLN A 200 -14.86 -5.53 20.98
C GLN A 200 -14.53 -5.77 19.51
N TRP A 201 -13.71 -4.89 18.92
CA TRP A 201 -13.19 -5.08 17.56
C TRP A 201 -12.42 -6.39 17.43
N PHE A 202 -11.50 -6.67 18.36
CA PHE A 202 -10.73 -7.91 18.35
C PHE A 202 -11.60 -9.14 18.46
N GLU A 203 -12.54 -9.17 19.43
CA GLU A 203 -13.41 -10.33 19.67
C GLU A 203 -14.25 -10.69 18.44
N ARG A 204 -14.86 -9.68 17.82
CA ARG A 204 -15.66 -9.85 16.61
C ARG A 204 -14.81 -10.41 15.47
N LEU A 205 -13.73 -9.73 15.14
CA LEU A 205 -12.89 -10.09 14.01
C LEU A 205 -12.15 -11.41 14.24
N PHE A 206 -11.72 -11.69 15.47
CA PHE A 206 -11.06 -12.96 15.80
C PHE A 206 -12.02 -14.14 15.64
N ALA A 207 -13.27 -14.00 16.06
CA ALA A 207 -14.29 -15.03 15.87
C ALA A 207 -14.62 -15.28 14.38
N GLU A 208 -14.61 -14.24 13.55
CA GLU A 208 -14.80 -14.38 12.11
C GLU A 208 -13.63 -15.08 11.40
N GLU A 209 -12.41 -14.96 11.93
CA GLU A 209 -11.19 -15.56 11.35
C GLU A 209 -10.83 -16.93 11.95
N THR A 210 -11.49 -17.34 13.03
CA THR A 210 -11.31 -18.65 13.71
C THR A 210 -12.64 -19.38 13.83
N PRO A 211 -13.22 -19.86 12.72
CA PRO A 211 -14.52 -20.55 12.69
C PRO A 211 -14.52 -21.88 13.43
#